data_a1e7fcf5b5d8a2796864f7d8537cce6d
#
_entry.id   a1e7fcf5b5d8a2796864f7d8537cce6d
#
_cell.length_a   1.000
_cell.length_b   1.000
_cell.length_c   1.000
_cell.angle_alpha   90.00
_cell.angle_beta   90.00
_cell.angle_gamma   90.00
#
_symmetry.space_group_name_H-M   'P 1'
#
loop_
_entity.id
_entity.type
_entity.pdbx_description
1 polymer ?
#
loop_
_entity_poly.entity_id
_entity_poly.type
_entity_poly.pdbx_seq_one_letter_code
_entity_poly.pdbx_strand_id
1 'polypeptide(L)'
;MSIDDYYESSKRGEWLPPIIDEESEMVVLGSVPGKLSLVRREYYANPSNNFWILMQKLYNEDQPFQSYSDKLACLKRSHIALWDVIKTCWRKGSKDKSICEPECNDIGKLLRKYPNIKKIVLNGKKAEEHFFCSESTSIPTQVASSTSGANDKTALLKGFFVNFELLFEWESCLKL
;
A
#
# COMPACT_ATOMS: atom_id res chain seq x y z
N MET A 1 28.83 3.13 2.34
CA MET A 1 27.68 4.07 2.43
C MET A 1 26.71 3.47 3.45
N SER A 2 26.48 4.15 4.57
CA SER A 2 25.50 3.70 5.57
C SER A 2 24.06 3.86 5.02
N ILE A 3 23.07 3.17 5.64
CA ILE A 3 21.66 3.36 5.29
C ILE A 3 21.25 4.82 5.53
N ASP A 4 21.86 5.50 6.50
CA ASP A 4 21.59 6.90 6.79
C ASP A 4 22.19 7.83 5.74
N ASP A 5 23.40 7.54 5.22
CA ASP A 5 24.03 8.29 4.13
C ASP A 5 23.21 8.19 2.83
N TYR A 6 22.59 7.05 2.55
CA TYR A 6 21.71 6.88 1.40
C TYR A 6 20.48 7.79 1.48
N TYR A 7 19.94 8.01 2.68
CA TYR A 7 18.78 8.87 2.90
C TYR A 7 19.09 10.37 2.88
N GLU A 8 20.26 10.77 3.36
CA GLU A 8 20.69 12.17 3.29
C GLU A 8 21.09 12.57 1.88
N SER A 9 21.53 11.61 1.06
CA SER A 9 21.92 11.85 -0.33
C SER A 9 20.81 11.63 -1.37
N SER A 10 19.72 10.96 -1.03
CA SER A 10 18.61 10.66 -1.96
C SER A 10 17.67 11.85 -2.13
N LYS A 11 18.20 12.90 -2.74
CA LYS A 11 17.40 13.95 -3.34
C LYS A 11 16.50 13.36 -4.42
N ARG A 12 15.15 13.42 -4.21
CA ARG A 12 14.10 13.17 -5.23
C ARG A 12 14.41 12.03 -6.20
N GLY A 13 14.23 10.79 -5.77
CA GLY A 13 14.24 9.60 -6.63
C GLY A 13 12.85 8.97 -6.72
N GLU A 14 12.56 8.29 -7.82
CA GLU A 14 11.45 7.35 -7.86
C GLU A 14 11.70 6.24 -6.84
N TRP A 15 10.73 6.00 -5.95
CA TRP A 15 10.94 5.14 -4.81
C TRP A 15 10.72 3.67 -5.18
N LEU A 16 9.48 3.21 -5.28
CA LEU A 16 9.18 1.87 -5.77
C LEU A 16 8.16 1.96 -6.92
N PRO A 17 8.35 1.18 -7.99
CA PRO A 17 7.36 1.10 -9.06
C PRO A 17 6.08 0.43 -8.55
N PRO A 18 4.92 0.68 -9.18
CA PRO A 18 3.71 -0.03 -8.82
C PRO A 18 3.85 -1.54 -9.13
N ILE A 19 3.28 -2.36 -8.26
CA ILE A 19 3.01 -3.78 -8.53
C ILE A 19 1.59 -3.84 -9.04
N ILE A 20 1.41 -4.02 -10.33
CA ILE A 20 0.10 -3.96 -10.99
C ILE A 20 0.16 -4.69 -12.33
N ASP A 21 -0.94 -5.31 -12.71
CA ASP A 21 -1.15 -5.89 -14.03
C ASP A 21 -2.57 -5.59 -14.54
N GLU A 22 -2.88 -6.07 -15.74
CA GLU A 22 -4.18 -5.85 -16.39
C GLU A 22 -5.33 -6.58 -15.70
N GLU A 23 -5.03 -7.58 -14.88
CA GLU A 23 -6.02 -8.35 -14.12
C GLU A 23 -6.29 -7.75 -12.73
N SER A 24 -5.56 -6.72 -12.34
CA SER A 24 -5.73 -6.07 -11.03
C SER A 24 -7.07 -5.35 -10.95
N GLU A 25 -7.86 -5.66 -9.92
CA GLU A 25 -9.19 -5.09 -9.68
C GLU A 25 -9.22 -4.14 -8.47
N MET A 26 -8.24 -4.24 -7.58
CA MET A 26 -8.10 -3.37 -6.42
C MET A 26 -6.67 -2.85 -6.33
N VAL A 27 -6.50 -1.59 -5.94
CA VAL A 27 -5.19 -1.03 -5.61
C VAL A 27 -5.13 -0.61 -4.15
N VAL A 28 -4.10 -1.08 -3.45
CA VAL A 28 -3.75 -0.62 -2.10
C VAL A 28 -2.65 0.42 -2.22
N LEU A 29 -2.92 1.61 -1.73
CA LEU A 29 -2.00 2.75 -1.77
C LEU A 29 -1.44 3.02 -0.37
N GLY A 30 -0.12 2.88 -0.22
CA GLY A 30 0.62 3.39 0.94
C GLY A 30 0.88 4.89 0.84
N SER A 31 1.45 5.48 1.88
CA SER A 31 1.93 6.88 1.82
C SER A 31 3.23 6.97 1.04
N VAL A 32 4.26 6.28 1.51
CA VAL A 32 5.63 6.29 0.97
C VAL A 32 6.40 5.09 1.52
N PRO A 33 7.32 4.46 0.74
CA PRO A 33 8.06 3.30 1.20
C PRO A 33 8.95 3.61 2.41
N GLY A 34 9.05 2.68 3.37
CA GLY A 34 10.01 2.76 4.47
C GLY A 34 11.46 2.52 4.00
N LYS A 35 12.46 2.88 4.83
CA LYS A 35 13.89 2.68 4.55
C LYS A 35 14.21 1.27 4.08
N LEU A 36 13.75 0.26 4.84
CA LEU A 36 14.03 -1.13 4.55
C LEU A 36 13.40 -1.58 3.23
N SER A 37 12.22 -1.06 2.90
CA SER A 37 11.55 -1.34 1.63
C SER A 37 12.35 -0.83 0.43
N LEU A 38 12.93 0.36 0.55
CA LEU A 38 13.78 0.92 -0.51
C LEU A 38 15.09 0.14 -0.67
N VAL A 39 15.75 -0.22 0.44
CA VAL A 39 17.00 -1.00 0.41
C VAL A 39 16.79 -2.38 -0.24
N ARG A 40 15.68 -3.05 0.11
CA ARG A 40 15.36 -4.38 -0.42
C ARG A 40 14.63 -4.35 -1.75
N ARG A 41 14.17 -3.19 -2.17
CA ARG A 41 13.28 -3.05 -3.34
C ARG A 41 11.99 -3.89 -3.19
N GLU A 42 11.45 -3.94 -1.97
CA GLU A 42 10.29 -4.74 -1.59
C GLU A 42 9.27 -3.89 -0.84
N TYR A 43 7.99 -3.98 -1.20
CA TYR A 43 6.92 -3.34 -0.43
C TYR A 43 6.78 -3.97 0.95
N TYR A 44 6.59 -3.11 1.96
CA TYR A 44 6.36 -3.54 3.34
C TYR A 44 7.43 -4.50 3.88
N ALA A 45 8.70 -4.25 3.55
CA ALA A 45 9.83 -5.12 3.92
C ALA A 45 10.19 -5.10 5.41
N ASN A 46 9.68 -4.11 6.18
CA ASN A 46 9.91 -4.07 7.62
C ASN A 46 9.15 -5.21 8.31
N PRO A 47 9.82 -6.12 9.05
CA PRO A 47 9.18 -7.23 9.75
C PRO A 47 8.10 -6.83 10.76
N SER A 48 8.17 -5.59 11.28
CA SER A 48 7.13 -5.06 12.17
C SER A 48 5.88 -4.59 11.43
N ASN A 49 5.90 -4.47 10.10
CA ASN A 49 4.73 -4.10 9.33
C ASN A 49 3.78 -5.29 9.18
N ASN A 50 2.52 -5.09 9.48
CA ASN A 50 1.52 -6.16 9.50
C ASN A 50 0.89 -6.45 8.12
N PHE A 51 1.26 -5.73 7.05
CA PHE A 51 0.64 -5.88 5.74
C PHE A 51 0.67 -7.33 5.24
N TRP A 52 1.85 -7.94 5.22
CA TRP A 52 1.99 -9.32 4.72
C TRP A 52 1.35 -10.36 5.62
N ILE A 53 1.23 -10.09 6.94
CA ILE A 53 0.48 -10.94 7.87
C ILE A 53 -1.01 -10.91 7.51
N LEU A 54 -1.55 -9.73 7.18
CA LEU A 54 -2.93 -9.60 6.75
C LEU A 54 -3.17 -10.29 5.40
N MET A 55 -2.28 -10.09 4.43
CA MET A 55 -2.35 -10.75 3.12
C MET A 55 -2.31 -12.28 3.26
N GLN A 56 -1.45 -12.81 4.14
CA GLN A 56 -1.40 -14.22 4.45
C GLN A 56 -2.75 -14.74 4.95
N LYS A 57 -3.36 -14.06 5.92
CA LYS A 57 -4.63 -14.48 6.52
C LYS A 57 -5.80 -14.37 5.56
N LEU A 58 -5.88 -13.31 4.78
CA LEU A 58 -7.01 -13.03 3.90
C LEU A 58 -6.93 -13.78 2.57
N TYR A 59 -5.73 -13.99 2.03
CA TYR A 59 -5.55 -14.40 0.64
C TYR A 59 -4.59 -15.58 0.44
N ASN A 60 -4.03 -16.14 1.51
CA ASN A 60 -3.08 -17.25 1.44
C ASN A 60 -3.43 -18.39 2.41
N GLU A 61 -4.69 -18.54 2.79
CA GLU A 61 -5.19 -19.60 3.68
C GLU A 61 -4.36 -19.73 4.97
N ASP A 62 -3.91 -18.61 5.52
CA ASP A 62 -3.00 -18.50 6.68
C ASP A 62 -1.64 -19.20 6.49
N GLN A 63 -1.26 -19.56 5.25
CA GLN A 63 0.04 -20.16 4.96
C GLN A 63 1.14 -19.09 4.91
N PRO A 64 2.26 -19.27 5.63
CA PRO A 64 3.37 -18.33 5.63
C PRO A 64 4.03 -18.19 4.26
N PHE A 65 4.33 -16.95 3.87
CA PHE A 65 5.14 -16.68 2.69
C PHE A 65 6.60 -17.06 2.92
N GLN A 66 7.19 -17.82 2.03
CA GLN A 66 8.59 -18.25 2.13
C GLN A 66 9.54 -17.25 1.45
N SER A 67 9.02 -16.45 0.51
CA SER A 67 9.81 -15.49 -0.27
C SER A 67 8.99 -14.25 -0.63
N TYR A 68 9.67 -13.21 -1.12
CA TYR A 68 8.98 -12.05 -1.69
C TYR A 68 8.24 -12.41 -2.99
N SER A 69 8.77 -13.36 -3.73
CA SER A 69 8.11 -13.90 -4.94
C SER A 69 6.74 -14.53 -4.61
N ASP A 70 6.62 -15.25 -3.49
CA ASP A 70 5.34 -15.82 -3.04
C ASP A 70 4.33 -14.73 -2.68
N LYS A 71 4.81 -13.64 -2.07
CA LYS A 71 4.00 -12.46 -1.77
C LYS A 71 3.44 -11.81 -3.04
N LEU A 72 4.30 -11.65 -4.07
CA LEU A 72 3.88 -11.12 -5.36
C LEU A 72 2.90 -12.05 -6.08
N ALA A 73 3.13 -13.36 -6.03
CA ALA A 73 2.21 -14.35 -6.57
C ALA A 73 0.84 -14.33 -5.87
N CYS A 74 0.82 -14.09 -4.56
CA CYS A 74 -0.42 -13.92 -3.80
C CYS A 74 -1.19 -12.67 -4.27
N LEU A 75 -0.54 -11.51 -4.41
CA LEU A 75 -1.17 -10.28 -4.92
C LEU A 75 -1.79 -10.51 -6.30
N LYS A 76 -1.05 -11.15 -7.20
CA LYS A 76 -1.52 -11.45 -8.54
C LYS A 76 -2.75 -12.34 -8.53
N ARG A 77 -2.74 -13.47 -7.80
CA ARG A 77 -3.89 -14.37 -7.69
C ARG A 77 -5.13 -13.71 -7.07
N SER A 78 -4.91 -12.69 -6.24
CA SER A 78 -5.98 -11.96 -5.54
C SER A 78 -6.38 -10.67 -6.30
N HIS A 79 -5.85 -10.45 -7.50
CA HIS A 79 -6.11 -9.25 -8.31
C HIS A 79 -5.85 -7.94 -7.58
N ILE A 80 -4.80 -7.91 -6.72
CA ILE A 80 -4.44 -6.76 -5.88
C ILE A 80 -3.18 -6.10 -6.38
N ALA A 81 -3.28 -4.81 -6.69
CA ALA A 81 -2.16 -3.95 -6.99
C ALA A 81 -1.65 -3.21 -5.74
N LEU A 82 -0.36 -2.88 -5.72
CA LEU A 82 0.26 -2.04 -4.70
C LEU A 82 0.95 -0.84 -5.32
N TRP A 83 0.82 0.32 -4.68
CA TRP A 83 1.62 1.50 -4.94
C TRP A 83 1.64 2.43 -3.73
N ASP A 84 2.26 3.59 -3.89
CA ASP A 84 2.27 4.66 -2.89
C ASP A 84 1.72 5.96 -3.49
N VAL A 85 1.09 6.78 -2.66
CA VAL A 85 0.55 8.08 -3.08
C VAL A 85 1.68 9.07 -3.36
N ILE A 86 2.72 9.09 -2.52
CA ILE A 86 3.83 10.02 -2.64
C ILE A 86 4.90 9.44 -3.57
N LYS A 87 5.21 10.17 -4.63
CA LYS A 87 6.26 9.87 -5.60
C LYS A 87 7.63 10.24 -5.06
N THR A 88 7.76 11.44 -4.51
CA THR A 88 9.02 11.95 -3.94
C THR A 88 8.73 12.82 -2.72
N CYS A 89 9.64 12.84 -1.76
CA CYS A 89 9.58 13.75 -0.62
C CYS A 89 10.94 13.83 0.06
N TRP A 90 11.13 14.85 0.90
CA TRP A 90 12.18 14.84 1.91
C TRP A 90 11.65 14.16 3.15
N ARG A 91 12.44 13.30 3.77
CA ARG A 91 12.03 12.60 4.99
C ARG A 91 13.22 12.18 5.83
N LYS A 92 13.20 12.50 7.12
CA LYS A 92 14.17 11.99 8.09
C LYS A 92 13.66 10.65 8.67
N GLY A 93 14.35 9.57 8.35
CA GLY A 93 13.95 8.24 8.81
C GLY A 93 12.73 7.69 8.04
N SER A 94 11.96 6.81 8.68
CA SER A 94 10.78 6.16 8.09
C SER A 94 9.45 6.64 8.70
N LYS A 95 9.47 7.76 9.43
CA LYS A 95 8.27 8.27 10.10
C LYS A 95 7.50 9.21 9.16
N ASP A 96 6.23 8.96 8.96
CA ASP A 96 5.35 9.80 8.13
C ASP A 96 5.25 11.25 8.61
N LYS A 97 5.46 11.50 9.91
CA LYS A 97 5.47 12.85 10.49
C LYS A 97 6.62 13.73 10.01
N SER A 98 7.66 13.13 9.43
CA SER A 98 8.84 13.85 8.91
C SER A 98 8.80 14.08 7.40
N ILE A 99 7.69 13.79 6.74
CA ILE A 99 7.49 14.04 5.30
C ILE A 99 7.41 15.55 5.06
N CYS A 100 8.29 16.05 4.21
CA CYS A 100 8.34 17.44 3.76
C CYS A 100 8.36 17.51 2.25
N GLU A 101 7.73 18.55 1.68
CA GLU A 101 7.67 18.80 0.24
C GLU A 101 7.26 17.56 -0.58
N PRO A 102 6.13 16.90 -0.27
CA PRO A 102 5.69 15.72 -1.00
C PRO A 102 5.25 16.08 -2.42
N GLU A 103 5.71 15.30 -3.38
CA GLU A 103 5.19 15.28 -4.74
C GLU A 103 4.45 13.96 -4.93
N CYS A 104 3.20 14.01 -5.35
CA CYS A 104 2.37 12.81 -5.47
C CYS A 104 2.55 12.11 -6.81
N ASN A 105 2.32 10.81 -6.81
CA ASN A 105 2.17 10.01 -8.02
C ASN A 105 0.88 10.40 -8.75
N ASP A 106 0.88 10.33 -10.06
CA ASP A 106 -0.32 10.52 -10.89
C ASP A 106 -1.17 9.23 -10.84
N ILE A 107 -1.95 9.10 -9.78
CA ILE A 107 -2.86 7.96 -9.59
C ILE A 107 -3.94 7.94 -10.68
N GLY A 108 -4.40 9.10 -11.11
CA GLY A 108 -5.37 9.21 -12.21
C GLY A 108 -4.85 8.61 -13.51
N LYS A 109 -3.56 8.81 -13.82
CA LYS A 109 -2.92 8.18 -14.98
C LYS A 109 -2.84 6.66 -14.80
N LEU A 110 -2.52 6.18 -13.60
CA LEU A 110 -2.53 4.74 -13.30
C LEU A 110 -3.91 4.13 -13.54
N LEU A 111 -4.96 4.74 -12.99
CA LEU A 111 -6.34 4.27 -13.12
C LEU A 111 -6.84 4.27 -14.58
N ARG A 112 -6.46 5.28 -15.37
CA ARG A 112 -6.78 5.30 -16.80
C ARG A 112 -6.06 4.19 -17.57
N LYS A 113 -4.84 3.84 -17.18
CA LYS A 113 -4.06 2.77 -17.81
C LYS A 113 -4.57 1.38 -17.44
N TYR A 114 -5.10 1.23 -16.22
CA TYR A 114 -5.60 -0.04 -15.68
C TYR A 114 -7.08 0.07 -15.31
N PRO A 115 -7.99 0.08 -16.31
CA PRO A 115 -9.41 0.38 -16.11
C PRO A 115 -10.17 -0.70 -15.34
N ASN A 116 -9.56 -1.88 -15.12
CA ASN A 116 -10.15 -2.94 -14.31
C ASN A 116 -10.10 -2.66 -12.81
N ILE A 117 -9.36 -1.64 -12.36
CA ILE A 117 -9.37 -1.21 -10.97
C ILE A 117 -10.77 -0.65 -10.61
N LYS A 118 -11.46 -1.36 -9.75
CA LYS A 118 -12.81 -1.06 -9.24
C LYS A 118 -12.82 -0.50 -7.83
N LYS A 119 -11.67 -0.56 -7.13
CA LYS A 119 -11.54 -0.24 -5.71
C LYS A 119 -10.18 0.33 -5.36
N ILE A 120 -10.17 1.33 -4.48
CA ILE A 120 -8.95 1.92 -3.92
C ILE A 120 -8.98 1.74 -2.40
N VAL A 121 -7.91 1.20 -1.84
CA VAL A 121 -7.71 1.10 -0.39
C VAL A 121 -6.51 1.97 0.01
N LEU A 122 -6.76 2.95 0.86
CA LEU A 122 -5.71 3.83 1.39
C LEU A 122 -5.20 3.26 2.72
N ASN A 123 -3.94 2.83 2.75
CA ASN A 123 -3.32 2.20 3.91
C ASN A 123 -2.88 3.25 4.94
N GLY A 124 -3.85 3.77 5.67
CA GLY A 124 -3.66 4.73 6.76
C GLY A 124 -3.92 6.19 6.39
N LYS A 125 -4.06 7.02 7.44
CA LYS A 125 -4.41 8.44 7.33
C LYS A 125 -3.46 9.28 6.48
N LYS A 126 -2.16 8.95 6.45
CA LYS A 126 -1.21 9.70 5.63
C LYS A 126 -1.38 9.44 4.13
N ALA A 127 -1.70 8.21 3.76
CA ALA A 127 -2.09 7.90 2.38
C ALA A 127 -3.37 8.65 2.00
N GLU A 128 -4.36 8.68 2.90
CA GLU A 128 -5.61 9.42 2.73
C GLU A 128 -5.39 10.92 2.51
N GLU A 129 -4.62 11.56 3.41
CA GLU A 129 -4.34 12.99 3.38
C GLU A 129 -3.74 13.42 2.03
N HIS A 130 -2.71 12.71 1.57
CA HIS A 130 -2.03 13.04 0.33
C HIS A 130 -2.83 12.64 -0.92
N PHE A 131 -3.60 11.57 -0.86
CA PHE A 131 -4.46 11.14 -1.97
C PHE A 131 -5.53 12.18 -2.28
N PHE A 132 -6.30 12.61 -1.30
CA PHE A 132 -7.38 13.60 -1.51
C PHE A 132 -6.88 15.02 -1.79
N CYS A 133 -5.62 15.33 -1.48
CA CYS A 133 -5.01 16.59 -1.89
C CYS A 133 -4.59 16.61 -3.37
N SER A 134 -4.37 15.45 -3.97
CA SER A 134 -3.75 15.31 -5.30
C SER A 134 -4.67 14.68 -6.34
N GLU A 135 -5.72 13.98 -5.94
CA GLU A 135 -6.54 13.19 -6.85
C GLU A 135 -8.03 13.28 -6.52
N SER A 136 -8.86 13.21 -7.57
CA SER A 136 -10.30 13.06 -7.49
C SER A 136 -10.75 11.94 -8.41
N THR A 137 -11.46 10.95 -7.89
CA THR A 137 -11.90 9.78 -8.64
C THR A 137 -13.32 9.37 -8.25
N SER A 138 -14.05 8.78 -9.19
CA SER A 138 -15.35 8.16 -8.94
C SER A 138 -15.23 6.70 -8.45
N ILE A 139 -14.01 6.12 -8.44
CA ILE A 139 -13.80 4.77 -7.96
C ILE A 139 -13.99 4.73 -6.45
N PRO A 140 -14.76 3.77 -5.91
CA PRO A 140 -14.95 3.59 -4.48
C PRO A 140 -13.61 3.54 -3.73
N THR A 141 -13.44 4.46 -2.78
CA THR A 141 -12.19 4.61 -2.03
C THR A 141 -12.44 4.41 -0.55
N GLN A 142 -11.67 3.53 0.09
CA GLN A 142 -11.77 3.22 1.50
C GLN A 142 -10.45 3.49 2.22
N VAL A 143 -10.54 4.04 3.42
CA VAL A 143 -9.39 4.22 4.31
C VAL A 143 -9.32 3.07 5.29
N ALA A 144 -8.24 2.30 5.23
CA ALA A 144 -7.94 1.24 6.20
C ALA A 144 -7.01 1.78 7.31
N SER A 145 -7.00 1.12 8.45
CA SER A 145 -5.99 1.38 9.48
C SER A 145 -4.59 1.08 8.93
N SER A 146 -3.62 1.96 9.21
CA SER A 146 -2.25 1.76 8.74
C SER A 146 -1.66 0.45 9.27
N THR A 147 -1.08 -0.35 8.40
CA THR A 147 -0.39 -1.60 8.74
C THR A 147 0.99 -1.38 9.37
N SER A 148 1.43 -0.12 9.55
CA SER A 148 2.69 0.22 10.21
C SER A 148 2.80 -0.41 11.59
N GLY A 149 3.96 -0.96 11.92
CA GLY A 149 4.24 -1.56 13.23
C GLY A 149 4.22 -0.60 14.42
N ALA A 150 4.04 0.71 14.18
CA ALA A 150 3.80 1.70 15.23
C ALA A 150 2.38 1.63 15.82
N ASN A 151 1.46 0.89 15.18
CA ASN A 151 0.08 0.72 15.62
C ASN A 151 -0.10 -0.59 16.40
N ASP A 152 -1.04 -0.61 17.33
CA ASP A 152 -1.37 -1.80 18.13
C ASP A 152 -1.85 -2.95 17.20
N LYS A 153 -1.16 -4.08 17.26
CA LYS A 153 -1.44 -5.26 16.43
C LYS A 153 -2.86 -5.79 16.60
N THR A 154 -3.40 -5.73 17.82
CA THR A 154 -4.73 -6.27 18.13
C THR A 154 -5.85 -5.39 17.57
N ALA A 155 -5.69 -4.07 17.69
CA ALA A 155 -6.62 -3.10 17.12
C ALA A 155 -6.59 -3.11 15.57
N LEU A 156 -5.40 -3.29 15.00
CA LEU A 156 -5.20 -3.42 13.55
C LEU A 156 -5.90 -4.64 12.97
N LEU A 157 -5.72 -5.80 13.58
CA LEU A 157 -6.36 -7.02 13.10
C LEU A 157 -7.87 -6.87 13.08
N LYS A 158 -8.47 -6.35 14.17
CA LYS A 158 -9.92 -6.12 14.25
C LYS A 158 -10.40 -5.06 13.24
N GLY A 159 -9.74 -3.91 13.16
CA GLY A 159 -10.15 -2.81 12.29
C GLY A 159 -9.94 -3.09 10.80
N PHE A 160 -8.88 -3.81 10.46
CA PHE A 160 -8.59 -4.15 9.07
C PHE A 160 -9.49 -5.29 8.58
N PHE A 161 -9.75 -6.30 9.41
CA PHE A 161 -10.68 -7.39 9.09
C PHE A 161 -12.10 -6.86 8.88
N VAL A 162 -12.62 -6.05 9.79
CA VAL A 162 -13.96 -5.45 9.65
C VAL A 162 -14.07 -4.62 8.36
N ASN A 163 -13.04 -3.85 8.03
CA ASN A 163 -13.06 -3.02 6.82
C ASN A 163 -12.81 -3.83 5.54
N PHE A 164 -12.04 -4.91 5.59
CA PHE A 164 -11.77 -5.76 4.43
C PHE A 164 -12.88 -6.79 4.17
N GLU A 165 -13.49 -7.37 5.20
CA GLU A 165 -14.65 -8.26 5.07
C GLU A 165 -15.88 -7.53 4.51
N LEU A 166 -16.14 -6.30 4.94
CA LEU A 166 -17.17 -5.44 4.35
C LEU A 166 -16.96 -5.18 2.85
N LEU A 167 -15.73 -5.29 2.35
CA LEU A 167 -15.42 -5.19 0.93
C LEU A 167 -15.85 -6.43 0.14
N PHE A 168 -15.88 -7.61 0.76
CA PHE A 168 -16.31 -8.88 0.14
C PHE A 168 -17.83 -9.08 0.18
N GLU A 169 -18.51 -8.67 1.26
CA GLU A 169 -19.96 -8.74 1.35
C GLU A 169 -20.66 -7.89 0.29
N TRP A 170 -20.05 -6.78 -0.13
CA TRP A 170 -20.56 -5.94 -1.20
C TRP A 170 -20.62 -6.65 -2.56
N GLU A 171 -19.67 -7.52 -2.88
CA GLU A 171 -19.68 -8.27 -4.14
C GLU A 171 -20.75 -9.38 -4.17
N SER A 172 -21.11 -9.95 -3.03
CA SER A 172 -22.21 -10.90 -2.93
C SER A 172 -23.59 -10.24 -3.08
N CYS A 173 -23.72 -8.96 -2.72
CA CYS A 173 -24.95 -8.18 -2.89
C CYS A 173 -25.19 -7.68 -4.32
N LEU A 174 -24.14 -7.58 -5.16
CA LEU A 174 -24.26 -7.15 -6.56
C LEU A 174 -24.57 -8.31 -7.54
N LYS A 175 -24.68 -9.55 -7.07
CA LYS A 175 -25.00 -10.74 -7.88
C LYS A 175 -26.46 -11.21 -7.73
N LEU A 176 -27.36 -10.33 -7.24
CA LEU A 176 -28.81 -10.55 -7.22
C LEU A 176 -29.50 -9.69 -8.28
#